data_9033fb08651cac477e946d18fdbf24ed
#
_entry.id   9033fb08651cac477e946d18fdbf24ed
#
_cell.length_a   1.000
_cell.length_b   1.000
_cell.length_c   1.000
_cell.angle_alpha   90.00
_cell.angle_beta   90.00
_cell.angle_gamma   90.00
#
_symmetry.space_group_name_H-M   'P 1'
#
loop_
_entity.id
_entity.type
_entity.pdbx_description
1 polymer ?
#
loop_
_entity_poly.entity_id
_entity_poly.type
_entity_poly.pdbx_seq_one_letter_code
_entity_poly.pdbx_strand_id
1 'polypeptide(L)'
;MSIAAPRRVGIAGLLGLLAGAIVLMPAPGNPGALRLAGVGLLWWYAALAAPLAAVLLVIVVRRASPEAGTGAGGSAALAAWTSPVVLALVAARVFSGAPEAPTIALAILVAPLIALLCPATDAAQRPNRVAALGISAGVGLVLWANLLLLADVAGLLGLPRWATSIVAASVALLAVALLRGDTAVEAGPRLFQAGLRSPGLWLLYVSGLGFVALVTIVAVTLAASPWGAWKDVASRPALTFGARNPWVTEGRTLAAPTTLEFTEAHRVTALSPATYRVFELGRFREWRLRAGESLSLRAGDHLVIGAGARLMFEAGKRVPGTAASGAAWADPPERSGLSTVVHALGAALTLVGGAVALVVPERALTIRAVSTGSGLVLAFVLGALCLGVYGAYSAPGLSIGAPALAAVFGVPDAVVPGRTGSALAVLSAVVLLLLLSATVLALRGVLGRAWGEASTGDPTIAFLVVAASIGSLWPGDASRTLLAGLGLTASAAVAPRVAGDSPEARLAGSLVGVIAFAGLSVLGQRLPAWADVAWTYPALAAAPLAWVVVRAETVRRARRVLQ
;
A
#
# COMPACT_ATOMS: atom_id res chain seq x y z
N MET A 1 -12.65 15.86 24.94
CA MET A 1 -11.40 15.47 25.67
C MET A 1 -10.20 16.09 25.00
N SER A 2 -9.37 16.86 25.70
CA SER A 2 -8.11 17.36 25.16
C SER A 2 -7.08 16.20 25.14
N ILE A 3 -6.36 16.04 24.03
CA ILE A 3 -5.24 15.10 23.95
C ILE A 3 -4.21 15.52 25.00
N ALA A 4 -3.75 14.59 25.85
CA ALA A 4 -2.73 14.87 26.85
C ALA A 4 -1.46 15.46 26.21
N ALA A 5 -0.80 16.41 26.86
CA ALA A 5 0.35 17.13 26.30
C ALA A 5 1.45 16.20 25.72
N PRO A 6 1.88 15.10 26.40
CA PRO A 6 2.88 14.20 25.84
C PRO A 6 2.44 13.55 24.52
N ARG A 7 1.17 13.21 24.36
CA ARG A 7 0.65 12.61 23.12
C ARG A 7 0.63 13.60 21.96
N ARG A 8 0.30 14.88 22.23
CA ARG A 8 0.38 15.94 21.19
C ARG A 8 1.81 16.10 20.69
N VAL A 9 2.77 16.13 21.61
CA VAL A 9 4.20 16.18 21.26
C VAL A 9 4.61 14.96 20.46
N GLY A 10 4.14 13.75 20.85
CA GLY A 10 4.41 12.52 20.11
C GLY A 10 3.86 12.55 18.70
N ILE A 11 2.58 12.93 18.52
CA ILE A 11 1.95 13.06 17.19
C ILE A 11 2.70 14.10 16.34
N ALA A 12 3.01 15.28 16.91
CA ALA A 12 3.76 16.32 16.20
C ALA A 12 5.16 15.83 15.80
N GLY A 13 5.85 15.09 16.69
CA GLY A 13 7.14 14.49 16.38
C GLY A 13 7.08 13.45 15.23
N LEU A 14 6.07 12.58 15.25
CA LEU A 14 5.86 11.59 14.17
C LEU A 14 5.53 12.26 12.83
N LEU A 15 4.69 13.28 12.84
CA LEU A 15 4.40 14.08 11.65
C LEU A 15 5.64 14.86 11.19
N GLY A 16 6.47 15.33 12.12
CA GLY A 16 7.76 15.97 11.83
C GLY A 16 8.75 15.04 11.13
N LEU A 17 8.82 13.76 11.57
CA LEU A 17 9.63 12.75 10.88
C LEU A 17 9.14 12.51 9.46
N LEU A 18 7.82 12.44 9.25
CA LEU A 18 7.26 12.29 7.90
C LEU A 18 7.51 13.52 7.03
N ALA A 19 7.33 14.73 7.60
CA ALA A 19 7.63 15.97 6.91
C ALA A 19 9.11 16.08 6.52
N GLY A 20 10.02 15.60 7.37
CA GLY A 20 11.45 15.52 7.07
C GLY A 20 11.76 14.75 5.78
N ALA A 21 11.12 13.59 5.56
CA ALA A 21 11.28 12.84 4.31
C ALA A 21 10.75 13.62 3.10
N ILE A 22 9.60 14.30 3.26
CA ILE A 22 8.99 15.09 2.18
C ILE A 22 9.87 16.31 1.84
N VAL A 23 10.45 16.97 2.85
CA VAL A 23 11.30 18.14 2.65
C VAL A 23 12.66 17.77 2.03
N LEU A 24 13.21 16.61 2.36
CA LEU A 24 14.48 16.13 1.78
C LEU A 24 14.42 15.90 0.27
N MET A 25 13.21 15.71 -0.31
CA MET A 25 13.05 15.48 -1.75
C MET A 25 13.32 16.74 -2.59
N PRO A 26 12.67 17.91 -2.31
CA PRO A 26 12.86 19.13 -3.09
C PRO A 26 13.94 20.06 -2.52
N ALA A 27 14.61 19.71 -1.43
CA ALA A 27 15.56 20.59 -0.76
C ALA A 27 16.70 21.02 -1.70
N PRO A 28 17.10 22.29 -1.68
CA PRO A 28 18.20 22.79 -2.52
C PRO A 28 19.48 22.00 -2.30
N GLY A 29 20.21 21.70 -3.38
CA GLY A 29 21.42 20.88 -3.33
C GLY A 29 21.15 19.37 -3.25
N ASN A 30 19.87 18.95 -3.36
CA ASN A 30 19.43 17.55 -3.37
C ASN A 30 20.10 16.69 -2.25
N PRO A 31 19.95 17.08 -0.98
CA PRO A 31 20.58 16.36 0.13
C PRO A 31 20.10 14.89 0.22
N GLY A 32 18.88 14.61 -0.27
CA GLY A 32 18.32 13.27 -0.33
C GLY A 32 19.09 12.30 -1.22
N ALA A 33 19.77 12.82 -2.25
CA ALA A 33 20.61 12.04 -3.17
C ALA A 33 22.06 11.89 -2.70
N LEU A 34 22.47 12.57 -1.62
CA LEU A 34 23.81 12.35 -1.04
C LEU A 34 23.95 10.89 -0.65
N ARG A 35 24.95 10.22 -1.25
CA ARG A 35 25.14 8.77 -1.04
C ARG A 35 26.05 8.49 0.14
N LEU A 36 25.50 7.85 1.16
CA LEU A 36 26.25 7.27 2.27
C LEU A 36 26.37 5.76 2.03
N ALA A 37 27.59 5.26 1.90
CA ALA A 37 27.86 3.86 1.57
C ALA A 37 27.14 3.35 0.30
N GLY A 38 26.87 4.25 -0.65
CA GLY A 38 26.26 3.93 -1.95
C GLY A 38 24.74 4.01 -2.02
N VAL A 39 24.06 4.36 -0.93
CA VAL A 39 22.60 4.56 -0.86
C VAL A 39 22.29 6.01 -0.51
N GLY A 40 21.27 6.59 -1.12
CA GLY A 40 20.86 7.98 -0.89
C GLY A 40 20.43 8.24 0.56
N LEU A 41 20.76 9.43 1.07
CA LEU A 41 20.43 9.82 2.46
C LEU A 41 18.94 9.75 2.75
N LEU A 42 18.09 10.04 1.77
CA LEU A 42 16.63 9.92 1.91
C LEU A 42 16.21 8.49 2.26
N TRP A 43 16.85 7.49 1.66
CA TRP A 43 16.58 6.08 1.96
C TRP A 43 17.08 5.68 3.35
N TRP A 44 18.26 6.14 3.76
CA TRP A 44 18.75 5.95 5.13
C TRP A 44 17.79 6.55 6.16
N TYR A 45 17.33 7.75 5.86
CA TYR A 45 16.37 8.43 6.71
C TYR A 45 15.05 7.65 6.79
N ALA A 46 14.45 7.33 5.64
CA ALA A 46 13.10 6.75 5.57
C ALA A 46 13.04 5.28 5.99
N ALA A 47 14.08 4.48 5.70
CA ALA A 47 14.08 3.05 5.99
C ALA A 47 14.67 2.70 7.37
N LEU A 48 15.51 3.55 7.96
CA LEU A 48 16.20 3.24 9.21
C LEU A 48 16.03 4.32 10.28
N ALA A 49 16.51 5.55 10.04
CA ALA A 49 16.60 6.56 11.10
C ALA A 49 15.23 7.00 11.62
N ALA A 50 14.33 7.39 10.72
CA ALA A 50 13.00 7.85 11.10
C ALA A 50 12.10 6.75 11.69
N PRO A 51 12.06 5.51 11.17
CA PRO A 51 11.34 4.41 11.81
C PRO A 51 11.81 4.10 13.22
N LEU A 52 13.13 4.04 13.45
CA LEU A 52 13.68 3.82 14.79
C LEU A 52 13.30 4.95 15.75
N ALA A 53 13.47 6.21 15.30
CA ALA A 53 13.07 7.39 16.08
C ALA A 53 11.56 7.37 16.37
N ALA A 54 10.73 6.97 15.42
CA ALA A 54 9.29 6.88 15.57
C ALA A 54 8.89 5.86 16.66
N VAL A 55 9.46 4.66 16.64
CA VAL A 55 9.20 3.63 17.66
C VAL A 55 9.66 4.09 19.04
N LEU A 56 10.87 4.67 19.14
CA LEU A 56 11.39 5.20 20.40
C LEU A 56 10.50 6.31 20.95
N LEU A 57 10.07 7.25 20.09
CA LEU A 57 9.19 8.33 20.48
C LEU A 57 7.86 7.81 21.06
N VAL A 58 7.24 6.82 20.41
CA VAL A 58 5.99 6.22 20.91
C VAL A 58 6.21 5.52 22.25
N ILE A 59 7.31 4.79 22.43
CA ILE A 59 7.65 4.15 23.71
C ILE A 59 7.81 5.20 24.82
N VAL A 60 8.52 6.29 24.57
CA VAL A 60 8.72 7.38 25.52
C VAL A 60 7.40 8.04 25.90
N VAL A 61 6.58 8.39 24.90
CA VAL A 61 5.26 9.02 25.13
C VAL A 61 4.34 8.09 25.92
N ARG A 62 4.36 6.80 25.64
CA ARG A 62 3.55 5.80 26.39
C ARG A 62 4.02 5.61 27.82
N ARG A 63 5.32 5.67 28.08
CA ARG A 63 5.86 5.65 29.45
C ARG A 63 5.48 6.90 30.24
N ALA A 64 5.47 8.06 29.59
CA ALA A 64 5.08 9.33 30.20
C ALA A 64 3.56 9.47 30.43
N SER A 65 2.75 8.65 29.78
CA SER A 65 1.29 8.67 29.89
C SER A 65 0.76 7.24 30.06
N PRO A 66 1.02 6.57 31.19
CA PRO A 66 0.53 5.22 31.44
C PRO A 66 -1.00 5.25 31.56
N GLU A 67 -1.69 4.60 30.65
CA GLU A 67 -3.11 4.30 30.79
C GLU A 67 -3.27 2.92 31.43
N ALA A 68 -4.05 2.87 32.47
CA ALA A 68 -4.44 1.63 33.13
C ALA A 68 -5.31 0.80 32.17
N GLY A 69 -4.80 -0.37 31.76
CA GLY A 69 -5.58 -1.31 30.96
C GLY A 69 -4.74 -2.51 30.48
N THR A 70 -5.35 -3.67 30.47
CA THR A 70 -4.73 -4.98 30.19
C THR A 70 -5.20 -5.55 28.84
N GLY A 71 -4.94 -4.88 27.73
CA GLY A 71 -5.39 -5.36 26.40
C GLY A 71 -4.26 -5.95 25.54
N ALA A 72 -4.38 -7.21 25.13
CA ALA A 72 -3.41 -7.91 24.30
C ALA A 72 -3.65 -7.81 22.79
N GLY A 73 -4.78 -7.26 22.35
CA GLY A 73 -5.23 -7.31 20.95
C GLY A 73 -4.57 -6.33 19.99
N GLY A 74 -3.88 -5.32 20.48
CA GLY A 74 -3.42 -4.20 19.67
C GLY A 74 -2.25 -4.49 18.72
N SER A 75 -1.41 -5.48 18.98
CA SER A 75 -0.31 -5.87 18.08
C SER A 75 -0.82 -6.45 16.77
N ALA A 76 -1.92 -7.22 16.81
CA ALA A 76 -2.54 -7.76 15.59
C ALA A 76 -3.16 -6.65 14.73
N ALA A 77 -3.84 -5.68 15.34
CA ALA A 77 -4.42 -4.55 14.61
C ALA A 77 -3.36 -3.66 13.95
N LEU A 78 -2.23 -3.44 14.64
CA LEU A 78 -1.09 -2.72 14.06
C LEU A 78 -0.49 -3.45 12.86
N ALA A 79 -0.22 -4.74 13.02
CA ALA A 79 0.41 -5.52 11.97
C ALA A 79 -0.54 -5.78 10.79
N ALA A 80 -1.85 -5.92 11.03
CA ALA A 80 -2.84 -6.07 9.98
C ALA A 80 -3.03 -4.80 9.13
N TRP A 81 -2.51 -3.66 9.56
CA TRP A 81 -2.40 -2.47 8.71
C TRP A 81 -1.57 -2.74 7.46
N THR A 82 -0.55 -3.61 7.54
CA THR A 82 0.24 -4.06 6.41
C THR A 82 -0.50 -5.09 5.56
N SER A 83 -1.68 -4.73 5.06
CA SER A 83 -2.45 -5.59 4.15
C SER A 83 -1.65 -5.90 2.87
N PRO A 84 -1.99 -6.97 2.12
CA PRO A 84 -1.30 -7.32 0.87
C PRO A 84 -1.07 -6.14 -0.06
N VAL A 85 -2.11 -5.33 -0.29
CA VAL A 85 -2.04 -4.20 -1.22
C VAL A 85 -1.17 -3.05 -0.70
N VAL A 86 -1.07 -2.86 0.62
CA VAL A 86 -0.17 -1.86 1.23
C VAL A 86 1.29 -2.26 1.03
N LEU A 87 1.61 -3.55 1.21
CA LEU A 87 2.97 -4.07 0.95
C LEU A 87 3.31 -4.02 -0.54
N ALA A 88 2.36 -4.40 -1.39
CA ALA A 88 2.51 -4.31 -2.84
C ALA A 88 2.79 -2.88 -3.30
N LEU A 89 2.14 -1.89 -2.69
CA LEU A 89 2.36 -0.48 -3.01
C LEU A 89 3.82 -0.07 -2.76
N VAL A 90 4.39 -0.43 -1.59
CA VAL A 90 5.81 -0.15 -1.29
C VAL A 90 6.72 -0.84 -2.29
N ALA A 91 6.55 -2.15 -2.46
CA ALA A 91 7.39 -2.96 -3.33
C ALA A 91 7.37 -2.47 -4.78
N ALA A 92 6.19 -2.16 -5.32
CA ALA A 92 6.02 -1.66 -6.69
C ALA A 92 6.63 -0.25 -6.88
N ARG A 93 6.51 0.65 -5.89
CA ARG A 93 7.12 1.98 -5.97
C ARG A 93 8.65 1.92 -5.95
N VAL A 94 9.23 1.01 -5.17
CA VAL A 94 10.67 0.76 -5.20
C VAL A 94 11.08 0.13 -6.53
N PHE A 95 10.35 -0.88 -6.99
CA PHE A 95 10.61 -1.56 -8.24
C PHE A 95 10.65 -0.60 -9.43
N SER A 96 9.68 0.32 -9.51
CA SER A 96 9.60 1.33 -10.57
C SER A 96 10.61 2.48 -10.43
N GLY A 97 11.25 2.63 -9.27
CA GLY A 97 12.10 3.80 -8.97
C GLY A 97 11.30 5.08 -8.80
N ALA A 98 10.08 4.98 -8.27
CA ALA A 98 9.25 6.15 -8.03
C ALA A 98 9.87 7.04 -6.93
N PRO A 99 10.05 8.35 -7.15
CA PRO A 99 10.76 9.24 -6.24
C PRO A 99 10.07 9.38 -4.87
N GLU A 100 8.76 9.14 -4.81
CA GLU A 100 8.00 9.15 -3.57
C GLU A 100 8.07 7.82 -2.76
N ALA A 101 8.72 6.77 -3.29
CA ALA A 101 8.81 5.46 -2.65
C ALA A 101 9.33 5.50 -1.20
N PRO A 102 10.41 6.24 -0.86
CA PRO A 102 10.89 6.34 0.53
C PRO A 102 9.85 6.96 1.46
N THR A 103 9.18 8.02 1.01
CA THR A 103 8.15 8.72 1.78
C THR A 103 6.93 7.83 2.04
N ILE A 104 6.49 7.06 1.03
CA ILE A 104 5.39 6.11 1.17
C ILE A 104 5.76 4.99 2.15
N ALA A 105 6.98 4.43 2.06
CA ALA A 105 7.45 3.41 2.97
C ALA A 105 7.47 3.93 4.43
N LEU A 106 8.00 5.13 4.65
CA LEU A 106 7.98 5.78 5.95
C LEU A 106 6.55 6.05 6.45
N ALA A 107 5.65 6.54 5.57
CA ALA A 107 4.27 6.78 5.93
C ALA A 107 3.57 5.51 6.41
N ILE A 108 3.80 4.37 5.77
CA ILE A 108 3.25 3.07 6.17
C ILE A 108 3.78 2.63 7.53
N LEU A 109 5.05 2.89 7.83
CA LEU A 109 5.64 2.58 9.14
C LEU A 109 5.14 3.49 10.26
N VAL A 110 4.96 4.78 9.97
CA VAL A 110 4.62 5.81 10.96
C VAL A 110 3.10 5.94 11.16
N ALA A 111 2.29 5.71 10.13
CA ALA A 111 0.84 5.87 10.19
C ALA A 111 0.16 5.09 11.34
N PRO A 112 0.43 3.79 11.57
CA PRO A 112 -0.17 3.06 12.69
C PRO A 112 0.33 3.57 14.05
N LEU A 113 1.55 4.10 14.13
CA LEU A 113 2.11 4.69 15.35
C LEU A 113 1.40 6.01 15.70
N ILE A 114 1.08 6.84 14.72
CA ILE A 114 0.26 8.05 14.91
C ILE A 114 -1.13 7.64 15.40
N ALA A 115 -1.74 6.64 14.79
CA ALA A 115 -3.05 6.13 15.19
C ALA A 115 -3.09 5.67 16.65
N LEU A 116 -1.99 5.08 17.15
CA LEU A 116 -1.86 4.66 18.57
C LEU A 116 -1.83 5.83 19.55
N LEU A 117 -1.31 6.97 19.14
CA LEU A 117 -1.24 8.17 19.99
C LEU A 117 -2.53 8.99 19.94
N CYS A 118 -3.41 8.75 18.95
CA CYS A 118 -4.71 9.37 18.92
C CYS A 118 -5.58 8.90 20.10
N PRO A 119 -6.46 9.76 20.63
CA PRO A 119 -7.33 9.39 21.74
C PRO A 119 -8.20 8.20 21.36
N ALA A 120 -8.27 7.21 22.26
CA ALA A 120 -9.24 6.15 22.15
C ALA A 120 -10.64 6.79 22.19
N THR A 121 -11.52 6.42 21.29
CA THR A 121 -12.93 6.78 21.41
C THR A 121 -13.49 6.03 22.62
N ASP A 122 -14.02 6.77 23.60
CA ASP A 122 -14.76 6.13 24.68
C ASP A 122 -15.88 5.28 24.10
N ALA A 123 -16.16 4.14 24.71
CA ALA A 123 -17.27 3.26 24.30
C ALA A 123 -18.62 4.01 24.30
N ALA A 124 -18.72 5.11 25.07
CA ALA A 124 -19.85 6.03 25.05
C ALA A 124 -19.91 6.93 23.80
N GLN A 125 -18.82 7.05 23.06
CA GLN A 125 -18.74 7.89 21.85
C GLN A 125 -18.83 7.03 20.57
N ARG A 126 -19.97 6.36 20.40
CA ARG A 126 -20.25 5.60 19.17
C ARG A 126 -20.14 6.51 17.95
N PRO A 127 -19.53 6.06 16.84
CA PRO A 127 -19.61 6.76 15.56
C PRO A 127 -21.08 7.00 15.20
N ASN A 128 -21.39 8.13 14.59
CA ASN A 128 -22.70 8.33 14.03
C ASN A 128 -22.91 7.42 12.81
N ARG A 129 -24.14 7.20 12.39
CA ARG A 129 -24.48 6.30 11.28
C ARG A 129 -23.77 6.67 9.97
N VAL A 130 -23.57 7.96 9.70
CA VAL A 130 -22.87 8.42 8.49
C VAL A 130 -21.39 8.05 8.55
N ALA A 131 -20.73 8.23 9.70
CA ALA A 131 -19.35 7.77 9.89
C ALA A 131 -19.24 6.25 9.75
N ALA A 132 -20.18 5.49 10.34
CA ALA A 132 -20.22 4.03 10.23
C ALA A 132 -20.36 3.57 8.78
N LEU A 133 -21.25 4.19 8.00
CA LEU A 133 -21.40 3.92 6.57
C LEU A 133 -20.15 4.29 5.78
N GLY A 134 -19.55 5.46 6.04
CA GLY A 134 -18.32 5.90 5.38
C GLY A 134 -17.13 4.97 5.68
N ILE A 135 -17.00 4.51 6.93
CA ILE A 135 -16.00 3.51 7.34
C ILE A 135 -16.28 2.18 6.62
N SER A 136 -17.52 1.72 6.58
CA SER A 136 -17.89 0.45 5.93
C SER A 136 -17.61 0.49 4.43
N ALA A 137 -17.97 1.57 3.75
CA ALA A 137 -17.69 1.75 2.33
C ALA A 137 -16.17 1.80 2.06
N GLY A 138 -15.43 2.53 2.88
CA GLY A 138 -13.97 2.59 2.77
C GLY A 138 -13.29 1.25 3.03
N VAL A 139 -13.75 0.49 4.04
CA VAL A 139 -13.30 -0.90 4.29
C VAL A 139 -13.60 -1.79 3.09
N GLY A 140 -14.80 -1.66 2.49
CA GLY A 140 -15.16 -2.38 1.26
C GLY A 140 -14.20 -2.10 0.11
N LEU A 141 -13.80 -0.84 -0.09
CA LEU A 141 -12.79 -0.46 -1.10
C LEU A 141 -11.40 -1.02 -0.79
N VAL A 142 -10.97 -1.02 0.48
CA VAL A 142 -9.70 -1.63 0.91
C VAL A 142 -9.70 -3.14 0.62
N LEU A 143 -10.80 -3.83 0.92
CA LEU A 143 -10.96 -5.26 0.61
C LEU A 143 -10.97 -5.50 -0.90
N TRP A 144 -11.67 -4.67 -1.66
CA TRP A 144 -11.67 -4.75 -3.12
C TRP A 144 -10.26 -4.59 -3.69
N ALA A 145 -9.48 -3.61 -3.23
CA ALA A 145 -8.08 -3.42 -3.63
C ALA A 145 -7.22 -4.66 -3.36
N ASN A 146 -7.39 -5.30 -2.19
CA ASN A 146 -6.67 -6.54 -1.87
C ASN A 146 -7.06 -7.71 -2.78
N LEU A 147 -8.34 -7.86 -3.09
CA LEU A 147 -8.83 -8.91 -3.99
C LEU A 147 -8.42 -8.67 -5.45
N LEU A 148 -8.39 -7.41 -5.90
CA LEU A 148 -7.82 -7.04 -7.20
C LEU A 148 -6.35 -7.45 -7.29
N LEU A 149 -5.55 -7.12 -6.27
CA LEU A 149 -4.13 -7.52 -6.23
C LEU A 149 -3.97 -9.04 -6.32
N LEU A 150 -4.73 -9.79 -5.51
CA LEU A 150 -4.65 -11.26 -5.51
C LEU A 150 -5.07 -11.84 -6.87
N ALA A 151 -6.10 -11.29 -7.50
CA ALA A 151 -6.54 -11.71 -8.83
C ALA A 151 -5.46 -11.41 -9.90
N ASP A 152 -4.77 -10.29 -9.78
CA ASP A 152 -3.67 -9.91 -10.67
C ASP A 152 -2.43 -10.80 -10.46
N VAL A 153 -2.06 -11.09 -9.20
CA VAL A 153 -0.95 -12.02 -8.87
C VAL A 153 -1.24 -13.43 -9.39
N ALA A 154 -2.46 -13.92 -9.19
CA ALA A 154 -2.86 -15.24 -9.70
C ALA A 154 -2.95 -15.26 -11.25
N GLY A 155 -3.29 -14.13 -11.87
CA GLY A 155 -3.22 -13.95 -13.32
C GLY A 155 -1.80 -14.14 -13.87
N LEU A 156 -0.76 -13.75 -13.13
CA LEU A 156 0.64 -14.04 -13.47
C LEU A 156 0.95 -15.54 -13.46
N LEU A 157 0.22 -16.32 -12.66
CA LEU A 157 0.30 -17.78 -12.58
C LEU A 157 -0.62 -18.48 -13.60
N GLY A 158 -1.28 -17.73 -14.48
CA GLY A 158 -2.21 -18.27 -15.46
C GLY A 158 -3.57 -18.68 -14.90
N LEU A 159 -3.90 -18.32 -13.66
CA LEU A 159 -5.18 -18.60 -13.05
C LEU A 159 -6.24 -17.57 -13.45
N PRO A 160 -7.47 -17.98 -13.77
CA PRO A 160 -8.52 -17.03 -14.12
C PRO A 160 -8.97 -16.21 -12.91
N ARG A 161 -9.27 -14.93 -13.12
CA ARG A 161 -9.68 -13.98 -12.07
C ARG A 161 -10.85 -14.50 -11.22
N TRP A 162 -11.86 -15.10 -11.86
CA TRP A 162 -13.04 -15.61 -11.17
C TRP A 162 -12.70 -16.70 -10.14
N ALA A 163 -11.82 -17.63 -10.49
CA ALA A 163 -11.40 -18.70 -9.59
C ALA A 163 -10.65 -18.13 -8.37
N THR A 164 -9.73 -17.19 -8.61
CA THR A 164 -8.97 -16.53 -7.55
C THR A 164 -9.87 -15.73 -6.61
N SER A 165 -10.83 -14.98 -7.17
CA SER A 165 -11.78 -14.18 -6.38
C SER A 165 -12.64 -15.08 -5.48
N ILE A 166 -13.10 -16.23 -5.99
CA ILE A 166 -13.86 -17.21 -5.20
C ILE A 166 -12.99 -17.80 -4.09
N VAL A 167 -11.77 -18.25 -4.40
CA VAL A 167 -10.86 -18.84 -3.41
C VAL A 167 -10.51 -17.81 -2.32
N ALA A 168 -10.12 -16.61 -2.71
CA ALA A 168 -9.76 -15.57 -1.75
C ALA A 168 -10.94 -15.17 -0.84
N ALA A 169 -12.14 -15.01 -1.41
CA ALA A 169 -13.34 -14.75 -0.64
C ALA A 169 -13.68 -15.91 0.30
N SER A 170 -13.61 -17.16 -0.18
CA SER A 170 -13.88 -18.34 0.63
C SER A 170 -12.92 -18.46 1.81
N VAL A 171 -11.62 -18.24 1.59
CA VAL A 171 -10.60 -18.25 2.65
C VAL A 171 -10.86 -17.15 3.67
N ALA A 172 -11.17 -15.92 3.21
CA ALA A 172 -11.48 -14.80 4.09
C ALA A 172 -12.75 -15.04 4.92
N LEU A 173 -13.82 -15.57 4.30
CA LEU A 173 -15.07 -15.89 4.98
C LEU A 173 -14.89 -17.05 5.97
N LEU A 174 -14.10 -18.06 5.60
CA LEU A 174 -13.77 -19.18 6.49
C LEU A 174 -12.99 -18.69 7.71
N ALA A 175 -12.03 -17.78 7.52
CA ALA A 175 -11.32 -17.15 8.64
C ALA A 175 -12.29 -16.44 9.59
N VAL A 176 -13.25 -15.66 9.07
CA VAL A 176 -14.29 -15.01 9.88
C VAL A 176 -15.16 -16.03 10.61
N ALA A 177 -15.58 -17.10 9.93
CA ALA A 177 -16.49 -18.10 10.49
C ALA A 177 -15.84 -18.97 11.59
N LEU A 178 -14.60 -19.45 11.34
CA LEU A 178 -13.90 -20.32 12.29
C LEU A 178 -13.37 -19.57 13.51
N LEU A 179 -13.06 -18.29 13.37
CA LEU A 179 -12.39 -17.51 14.38
C LEU A 179 -13.33 -16.54 15.12
N ARG A 180 -14.63 -16.86 15.14
CA ARG A 180 -15.68 -16.07 15.80
C ARG A 180 -15.52 -15.90 17.30
N GLY A 181 -14.83 -16.81 17.98
CA GLY A 181 -14.75 -16.88 19.45
C GLY A 181 -13.69 -16.00 20.12
N ASP A 182 -12.79 -15.37 19.37
CA ASP A 182 -11.56 -14.82 19.94
C ASP A 182 -11.55 -13.29 20.12
N THR A 183 -12.63 -12.73 20.67
CA THR A 183 -12.65 -11.30 21.04
C THR A 183 -12.09 -11.03 22.44
N ALA A 184 -11.84 -12.06 23.24
CA ALA A 184 -11.31 -11.94 24.60
C ALA A 184 -10.03 -12.77 24.75
N VAL A 185 -8.89 -12.13 24.53
CA VAL A 185 -7.60 -12.77 24.83
C VAL A 185 -7.03 -12.19 26.11
N GLU A 186 -7.09 -12.98 27.17
CA GLU A 186 -6.26 -12.78 28.35
C GLU A 186 -4.80 -13.06 27.99
N ALA A 187 -3.95 -12.06 28.16
CA ALA A 187 -2.54 -12.14 27.84
C ALA A 187 -1.80 -13.07 28.79
N GLY A 188 -1.40 -14.22 28.32
CA GLY A 188 -0.43 -15.07 29.01
C GLY A 188 1.02 -14.58 28.82
N PRO A 189 1.95 -14.91 29.75
CA PRO A 189 3.30 -14.33 29.79
C PRO A 189 4.28 -14.82 28.71
N ARG A 190 3.89 -15.73 27.81
CA ARG A 190 4.79 -16.32 26.81
C ARG A 190 4.36 -15.96 25.39
N LEU A 191 5.28 -15.40 24.60
CA LEU A 191 5.05 -14.92 23.23
C LEU A 191 4.38 -15.98 22.33
N PHE A 192 4.80 -17.22 22.43
CA PHE A 192 4.27 -18.34 21.64
C PHE A 192 2.85 -18.75 22.08
N GLN A 193 2.56 -18.71 23.38
CA GLN A 193 1.24 -19.01 23.91
C GLN A 193 0.23 -17.88 23.63
N ALA A 194 0.69 -16.61 23.58
CA ALA A 194 -0.15 -15.48 23.18
C ALA A 194 -0.50 -15.53 21.68
N GLY A 195 0.43 -15.98 20.84
CA GLY A 195 0.20 -16.15 19.40
C GLY A 195 -0.82 -17.24 19.07
N LEU A 196 -0.80 -18.35 19.82
CA LEU A 196 -1.77 -19.44 19.68
C LEU A 196 -3.18 -19.06 20.17
N ARG A 197 -3.28 -18.05 21.05
CA ARG A 197 -4.56 -17.54 21.56
C ARG A 197 -5.18 -16.43 20.72
N SER A 198 -4.42 -15.83 19.78
CA SER A 198 -4.91 -14.83 18.83
C SER A 198 -4.65 -15.30 17.40
N PRO A 199 -5.64 -15.90 16.73
CA PRO A 199 -5.47 -16.45 15.38
C PRO A 199 -5.05 -15.38 14.37
N GLY A 200 -5.50 -14.15 14.51
CA GLY A 200 -5.06 -13.04 13.67
C GLY A 200 -3.55 -12.77 13.79
N LEU A 201 -3.01 -12.82 15.01
CA LEU A 201 -1.58 -12.66 15.26
C LEU A 201 -0.78 -13.85 14.72
N TRP A 202 -1.31 -15.07 14.87
CA TRP A 202 -0.70 -16.28 14.33
C TRP A 202 -0.61 -16.22 12.80
N LEU A 203 -1.70 -15.83 12.12
CA LEU A 203 -1.70 -15.64 10.66
C LEU A 203 -0.65 -14.61 10.23
N LEU A 204 -0.48 -13.53 10.97
CA LEU A 204 0.54 -12.51 10.70
C LEU A 204 1.97 -13.05 10.89
N TYR A 205 2.21 -13.85 11.92
CA TYR A 205 3.53 -14.48 12.11
C TYR A 205 3.85 -15.46 11.00
N VAL A 206 2.91 -16.35 10.64
CA VAL A 206 3.10 -17.31 9.56
C VAL A 206 3.31 -16.59 8.22
N SER A 207 2.51 -15.55 7.94
CA SER A 207 2.70 -14.73 6.75
C SER A 207 4.06 -14.04 6.73
N GLY A 208 4.49 -13.49 7.89
CA GLY A 208 5.80 -12.84 8.04
C GLY A 208 6.95 -13.80 7.81
N LEU A 209 6.90 -15.00 8.40
CA LEU A 209 7.90 -16.04 8.17
C LEU A 209 7.94 -16.48 6.71
N GLY A 210 6.77 -16.70 6.09
CA GLY A 210 6.68 -17.04 4.68
C GLY A 210 7.24 -15.95 3.77
N PHE A 211 6.97 -14.69 4.09
CA PHE A 211 7.47 -13.55 3.33
C PHE A 211 8.99 -13.39 3.47
N VAL A 212 9.53 -13.50 4.69
CA VAL A 212 10.98 -13.48 4.94
C VAL A 212 11.67 -14.64 4.23
N ALA A 213 11.10 -15.85 4.30
CA ALA A 213 11.63 -17.02 3.60
C ALA A 213 11.68 -16.79 2.08
N LEU A 214 10.59 -16.25 1.50
CA LEU A 214 10.53 -15.92 0.08
C LEU A 214 11.64 -14.96 -0.33
N VAL A 215 11.81 -13.84 0.38
CA VAL A 215 12.85 -12.85 0.11
C VAL A 215 14.25 -13.45 0.27
N THR A 216 14.44 -14.30 1.29
CA THR A 216 15.72 -14.98 1.53
C THR A 216 16.08 -15.94 0.40
N ILE A 217 15.10 -16.73 -0.09
CA ILE A 217 15.34 -17.65 -1.21
C ILE A 217 15.71 -16.87 -2.47
N VAL A 218 15.03 -15.77 -2.78
CA VAL A 218 15.39 -14.88 -3.90
C VAL A 218 16.81 -14.34 -3.72
N ALA A 219 17.17 -13.85 -2.53
CA ALA A 219 18.50 -13.34 -2.23
C ALA A 219 19.60 -14.39 -2.44
N VAL A 220 19.38 -15.61 -1.93
CA VAL A 220 20.33 -16.73 -2.08
C VAL A 220 20.47 -17.14 -3.54
N THR A 221 19.37 -17.25 -4.28
CA THR A 221 19.39 -17.60 -5.71
C THR A 221 20.13 -16.57 -6.54
N LEU A 222 19.96 -15.29 -6.25
CA LEU A 222 20.68 -14.21 -6.93
C LEU A 222 22.13 -14.07 -6.46
N ALA A 223 22.53 -14.76 -5.38
CA ALA A 223 23.82 -14.58 -4.70
C ALA A 223 24.11 -13.10 -4.40
N ALA A 224 23.07 -12.31 -4.10
CA ALA A 224 23.17 -10.88 -3.90
C ALA A 224 22.45 -10.44 -2.61
N SER A 225 23.15 -9.68 -1.79
CA SER A 225 22.49 -8.98 -0.67
C SER A 225 21.60 -7.86 -1.21
N PRO A 226 20.52 -7.46 -0.50
CA PRO A 226 19.67 -6.33 -0.93
C PRO A 226 20.49 -5.06 -1.17
N TRP A 227 21.49 -4.84 -0.33
CA TRP A 227 22.44 -3.74 -0.45
C TRP A 227 23.31 -3.82 -1.70
N GLY A 228 23.86 -5.00 -2.00
CA GLY A 228 24.65 -5.24 -3.22
C GLY A 228 23.81 -5.07 -4.47
N ALA A 229 22.60 -5.60 -4.48
CA ALA A 229 21.65 -5.44 -5.57
C ALA A 229 21.27 -3.96 -5.78
N TRP A 230 21.03 -3.21 -4.70
CA TRP A 230 20.77 -1.77 -4.78
C TRP A 230 21.92 -1.02 -5.44
N LYS A 231 23.16 -1.23 -4.98
CA LYS A 231 24.35 -0.56 -5.55
C LYS A 231 24.54 -0.87 -7.02
N ASP A 232 24.36 -2.14 -7.39
CA ASP A 232 24.48 -2.56 -8.79
C ASP A 232 23.43 -1.84 -9.64
N VAL A 233 22.15 -1.87 -9.27
CA VAL A 233 21.09 -1.15 -10.00
C VAL A 233 21.42 0.33 -10.10
N ALA A 234 21.78 0.97 -8.98
CA ALA A 234 22.09 2.40 -8.94
C ALA A 234 23.27 2.83 -9.83
N SER A 235 24.19 1.90 -10.13
CA SER A 235 25.37 2.15 -10.99
C SER A 235 25.09 1.90 -12.48
N ARG A 236 23.95 1.29 -12.85
CA ARG A 236 23.65 0.95 -14.25
C ARG A 236 23.33 2.20 -15.07
N PRO A 237 23.80 2.29 -16.32
CA PRO A 237 23.41 3.38 -17.21
C PRO A 237 21.93 3.33 -17.60
N ALA A 238 21.34 2.14 -17.63
CA ALA A 238 19.91 1.91 -17.85
C ALA A 238 19.45 0.59 -17.25
N LEU A 239 18.15 0.43 -17.01
CA LEU A 239 17.53 -0.86 -16.67
C LEU A 239 17.21 -1.59 -17.96
N THR A 240 17.90 -2.70 -18.25
CA THR A 240 17.86 -3.39 -19.53
C THR A 240 17.24 -4.77 -19.44
N PHE A 241 16.65 -5.24 -20.54
CA PHE A 241 16.19 -6.61 -20.66
C PHE A 241 17.34 -7.61 -20.57
N GLY A 242 17.12 -8.72 -19.88
CA GLY A 242 18.08 -9.82 -19.80
C GLY A 242 19.36 -9.53 -19.01
N ALA A 243 19.46 -8.38 -18.34
CA ALA A 243 20.67 -7.99 -17.60
C ALA A 243 21.09 -9.02 -16.53
N ARG A 244 20.13 -9.73 -15.91
CA ARG A 244 20.38 -10.76 -14.90
C ARG A 244 19.51 -12.01 -15.08
N ASN A 245 18.45 -11.93 -15.87
CA ASN A 245 17.53 -13.03 -16.11
C ASN A 245 17.17 -13.15 -17.60
N PRO A 246 17.74 -14.12 -18.32
CA PRO A 246 17.45 -14.37 -19.74
C PRO A 246 15.96 -14.63 -20.01
N TRP A 247 15.25 -15.21 -19.03
CA TRP A 247 13.82 -15.53 -19.17
C TRP A 247 12.97 -14.31 -19.59
N VAL A 248 13.34 -13.10 -19.14
CA VAL A 248 12.63 -11.87 -19.50
C VAL A 248 12.74 -11.56 -20.99
N THR A 249 13.82 -12.00 -21.66
CA THR A 249 14.06 -11.80 -23.09
C THR A 249 13.51 -12.91 -23.96
N GLU A 250 13.39 -14.15 -23.42
CA GLU A 250 12.94 -15.33 -24.15
C GLU A 250 11.44 -15.37 -24.46
N GLY A 251 10.71 -14.43 -23.93
CA GLY A 251 9.29 -14.23 -24.20
C GLY A 251 8.42 -14.24 -22.96
N ARG A 252 7.46 -13.36 -22.98
CA ARG A 252 6.53 -13.16 -21.89
C ARG A 252 5.10 -13.04 -22.37
N THR A 253 4.19 -13.67 -21.65
CA THR A 253 2.75 -13.46 -21.85
C THR A 253 2.31 -12.22 -21.08
N LEU A 254 1.68 -11.29 -21.77
CA LEU A 254 1.16 -10.07 -21.17
C LEU A 254 -0.14 -10.35 -20.42
N ALA A 255 -0.17 -10.07 -19.13
CA ALA A 255 -1.34 -10.29 -18.29
C ALA A 255 -2.44 -9.23 -18.51
N ALA A 256 -2.07 -8.03 -18.96
CA ALA A 256 -2.97 -6.91 -19.18
C ALA A 256 -2.65 -6.18 -20.49
N PRO A 257 -3.65 -5.52 -21.13
CA PRO A 257 -3.38 -4.60 -22.23
C PRO A 257 -2.42 -3.50 -21.77
N THR A 258 -1.45 -3.15 -22.60
CA THR A 258 -0.46 -2.14 -22.25
C THR A 258 -0.05 -1.32 -23.44
N THR A 259 0.35 -0.07 -23.18
CA THR A 259 0.98 0.80 -24.16
C THR A 259 2.42 1.05 -23.74
N LEU A 260 3.36 0.73 -24.60
CA LEU A 260 4.78 0.92 -24.36
C LEU A 260 5.29 2.07 -25.21
N GLU A 261 5.99 3.01 -24.58
CA GLU A 261 6.73 4.07 -25.25
C GLU A 261 8.21 3.70 -25.30
N PHE A 262 8.78 3.69 -26.49
CA PHE A 262 10.18 3.33 -26.71
C PHE A 262 11.05 4.58 -26.79
N THR A 263 12.04 4.66 -25.92
CA THR A 263 13.00 5.78 -25.88
C THR A 263 14.22 5.55 -26.75
N GLU A 264 14.38 4.34 -27.27
CA GLU A 264 15.45 3.95 -28.21
C GLU A 264 14.91 2.95 -29.24
N ALA A 265 15.69 2.68 -30.29
CA ALA A 265 15.29 1.69 -31.30
C ALA A 265 15.27 0.28 -30.68
N HIS A 266 14.16 -0.42 -30.93
CA HIS A 266 13.87 -1.74 -30.37
C HIS A 266 13.41 -2.71 -31.45
N ARG A 267 13.77 -3.99 -31.29
CA ARG A 267 13.15 -5.08 -32.05
C ARG A 267 12.31 -5.92 -31.08
N VAL A 268 11.02 -6.06 -31.42
CA VAL A 268 10.08 -6.89 -30.67
C VAL A 268 9.63 -8.03 -31.56
N THR A 269 9.79 -9.27 -31.09
CA THR A 269 9.40 -10.46 -31.86
C THR A 269 8.14 -11.07 -31.26
N ALA A 270 7.13 -11.32 -32.09
CA ALA A 270 5.91 -11.98 -31.69
C ALA A 270 6.16 -13.50 -31.53
N LEU A 271 5.87 -14.06 -30.37
CA LEU A 271 5.95 -15.51 -30.13
C LEU A 271 4.60 -16.21 -30.34
N SER A 272 3.52 -15.45 -30.40
CA SER A 272 2.18 -15.91 -30.76
C SER A 272 1.57 -14.93 -31.78
N PRO A 273 0.71 -15.41 -32.70
CA PRO A 273 0.01 -14.51 -33.62
C PRO A 273 -0.83 -13.50 -32.85
N ALA A 274 -0.65 -12.21 -33.15
CA ALA A 274 -1.43 -11.16 -32.52
C ALA A 274 -1.46 -9.88 -33.39
N THR A 275 -2.41 -9.02 -33.11
CA THR A 275 -2.54 -7.72 -33.73
C THR A 275 -1.96 -6.65 -32.79
N TYR A 276 -1.10 -5.82 -33.33
CA TYR A 276 -0.41 -4.74 -32.63
C TYR A 276 -0.76 -3.42 -33.28
N ARG A 277 -0.96 -2.37 -32.49
CA ARG A 277 -1.11 -1.01 -32.99
C ARG A 277 0.12 -0.21 -32.63
N VAL A 278 0.74 0.39 -33.62
CA VAL A 278 1.90 1.26 -33.44
C VAL A 278 1.48 2.69 -33.76
N PHE A 279 1.76 3.60 -32.84
CA PHE A 279 1.61 5.02 -33.08
C PHE A 279 2.95 5.58 -33.56
N GLU A 280 3.03 5.87 -34.87
CA GLU A 280 4.20 6.42 -35.55
C GLU A 280 3.83 7.75 -36.18
N LEU A 281 4.64 8.79 -35.98
CA LEU A 281 4.50 10.10 -36.66
C LEU A 281 3.06 10.66 -36.63
N GLY A 282 2.36 10.51 -35.48
CA GLY A 282 1.01 11.04 -35.30
C GLY A 282 -0.11 10.18 -35.89
N ARG A 283 0.16 8.95 -36.32
CA ARG A 283 -0.82 8.03 -36.91
C ARG A 283 -0.73 6.65 -36.28
N PHE A 284 -1.89 6.00 -36.10
CA PHE A 284 -1.93 4.60 -35.72
C PHE A 284 -1.79 3.72 -36.95
N ARG A 285 -0.86 2.75 -36.88
CA ARG A 285 -0.68 1.66 -37.82
C ARG A 285 -1.01 0.35 -37.15
N GLU A 286 -1.80 -0.50 -37.81
CA GLU A 286 -2.13 -1.83 -37.31
C GLU A 286 -1.23 -2.86 -38.00
N TRP A 287 -0.58 -3.69 -37.23
CA TRP A 287 0.31 -4.76 -37.66
C TRP A 287 -0.22 -6.09 -37.18
N ARG A 288 -0.41 -7.04 -38.12
CA ARG A 288 -0.69 -8.44 -37.79
C ARG A 288 0.61 -9.23 -37.93
N LEU A 289 1.16 -9.66 -36.82
CA LEU A 289 2.38 -10.44 -36.80
C LEU A 289 2.04 -11.92 -36.56
N ARG A 290 2.73 -12.78 -37.29
CA ARG A 290 2.75 -14.24 -37.06
C ARG A 290 3.79 -14.55 -36.00
N ALA A 291 3.73 -15.77 -35.45
CA ALA A 291 4.78 -16.25 -34.57
C ALA A 291 6.13 -16.25 -35.29
N GLY A 292 7.15 -15.68 -34.65
CA GLY A 292 8.50 -15.51 -35.19
C GLY A 292 8.72 -14.22 -36.00
N GLU A 293 7.67 -13.49 -36.36
CA GLU A 293 7.84 -12.20 -37.04
C GLU A 293 8.25 -11.11 -36.05
N SER A 294 9.11 -10.19 -36.53
CA SER A 294 9.65 -9.10 -35.71
C SER A 294 9.18 -7.76 -36.23
N LEU A 295 8.91 -6.84 -35.31
CA LEU A 295 8.60 -5.45 -35.56
C LEU A 295 9.77 -4.60 -35.06
N SER A 296 10.29 -3.71 -35.93
CA SER A 296 11.30 -2.73 -35.56
C SER A 296 10.62 -1.41 -35.21
N LEU A 297 10.89 -0.93 -33.99
CA LEU A 297 10.34 0.31 -33.44
C LEU A 297 11.46 1.33 -33.28
N ARG A 298 11.12 2.60 -33.47
CA ARG A 298 12.05 3.72 -33.31
C ARG A 298 11.87 4.38 -31.93
N ALA A 299 12.82 5.20 -31.55
CA ALA A 299 12.62 6.11 -30.42
C ALA A 299 11.42 7.02 -30.66
N GLY A 300 10.54 7.14 -29.67
CA GLY A 300 9.28 7.89 -29.75
C GLY A 300 8.07 7.11 -30.25
N ASP A 301 8.25 5.87 -30.74
CA ASP A 301 7.11 5.03 -31.13
C ASP A 301 6.37 4.50 -29.88
N HIS A 302 5.05 4.41 -30.00
CA HIS A 302 4.20 3.79 -28.98
C HIS A 302 3.59 2.51 -29.53
N LEU A 303 3.82 1.41 -28.82
CA LEU A 303 3.27 0.09 -29.16
C LEU A 303 2.11 -0.24 -28.22
N VAL A 304 0.92 -0.41 -28.76
CA VAL A 304 -0.27 -0.85 -28.04
C VAL A 304 -0.43 -2.36 -28.22
N ILE A 305 -0.49 -3.09 -27.11
CA ILE A 305 -0.46 -4.55 -27.07
C ILE A 305 -1.66 -5.04 -26.28
N GLY A 306 -2.35 -6.05 -26.80
CA GLY A 306 -3.44 -6.71 -26.08
C GLY A 306 -2.97 -7.70 -25.02
N ALA A 307 -3.85 -8.00 -24.05
CA ALA A 307 -3.61 -9.08 -23.09
C ALA A 307 -3.47 -10.44 -23.82
N GLY A 308 -2.67 -11.33 -23.25
CA GLY A 308 -2.42 -12.67 -23.80
C GLY A 308 -1.38 -12.73 -24.91
N ALA A 309 -0.91 -11.61 -25.44
CA ALA A 309 0.17 -11.57 -26.40
C ALA A 309 1.49 -12.07 -25.78
N ARG A 310 2.23 -12.89 -26.53
CA ARG A 310 3.57 -13.35 -26.14
C ARG A 310 4.60 -12.64 -26.98
N LEU A 311 5.49 -11.88 -26.33
CA LEU A 311 6.51 -11.07 -26.96
C LEU A 311 7.90 -11.40 -26.41
N MET A 312 8.87 -11.36 -27.29
CA MET A 312 10.29 -11.37 -26.97
C MET A 312 10.87 -9.98 -27.26
N PHE A 313 11.56 -9.44 -26.27
CA PHE A 313 12.25 -8.17 -26.39
C PHE A 313 13.75 -8.39 -26.60
N GLU A 314 14.40 -7.44 -27.26
CA GLU A 314 15.83 -7.51 -27.52
C GLU A 314 16.64 -7.33 -26.23
N ALA A 315 17.55 -8.29 -25.97
CA ALA A 315 18.43 -8.26 -24.78
C ALA A 315 19.36 -7.03 -24.82
N GLY A 316 19.66 -6.50 -23.64
CA GLY A 316 20.55 -5.33 -23.51
C GLY A 316 19.87 -3.99 -23.82
N LYS A 317 18.65 -3.98 -24.37
CA LYS A 317 17.88 -2.77 -24.60
C LYS A 317 17.15 -2.31 -23.34
N ARG A 318 16.96 -1.01 -23.22
CA ARG A 318 16.26 -0.42 -22.07
C ARG A 318 14.80 -0.89 -22.00
N VAL A 319 14.36 -1.22 -20.79
CA VAL A 319 12.97 -1.60 -20.56
C VAL A 319 12.08 -0.35 -20.63
N PRO A 320 11.06 -0.32 -21.50
CA PRO A 320 10.12 0.79 -21.58
C PRO A 320 9.42 1.07 -20.24
N GLY A 321 9.21 2.35 -19.95
CA GLY A 321 8.52 2.77 -18.71
C GLY A 321 9.37 2.70 -17.43
N THR A 322 10.65 2.30 -17.50
CA THR A 322 11.57 2.31 -16.36
C THR A 322 12.30 3.65 -16.22
N ALA A 323 12.92 3.89 -15.07
CA ALA A 323 13.74 5.06 -14.81
C ALA A 323 14.83 5.23 -15.87
N ALA A 324 15.21 6.48 -16.17
CA ALA A 324 16.16 6.81 -17.25
C ALA A 324 17.55 6.16 -17.06
N SER A 325 17.97 6.01 -15.81
CA SER A 325 19.21 5.36 -15.40
C SER A 325 19.03 4.72 -14.05
N GLY A 326 20.01 3.91 -13.63
CA GLY A 326 20.03 3.37 -12.28
C GLY A 326 20.18 4.47 -11.21
N ALA A 327 20.87 5.56 -11.51
CA ALA A 327 20.93 6.71 -10.63
C ALA A 327 19.55 7.38 -10.49
N ALA A 328 18.82 7.56 -11.58
CA ALA A 328 17.46 8.11 -11.56
C ALA A 328 16.45 7.17 -10.85
N TRP A 329 16.73 5.86 -10.83
CA TRP A 329 15.95 4.90 -10.06
C TRP A 329 16.26 4.98 -8.56
N ALA A 330 17.51 5.18 -8.19
CA ALA A 330 17.97 5.13 -6.80
C ALA A 330 17.79 6.44 -6.03
N ASP A 331 17.91 7.57 -6.71
CA ASP A 331 17.97 8.89 -6.11
C ASP A 331 16.75 9.74 -6.48
N PRO A 332 16.29 10.62 -5.60
CA PRO A 332 15.27 11.60 -5.97
C PRO A 332 15.82 12.51 -7.08
N PRO A 333 14.97 12.95 -8.03
CA PRO A 333 15.41 13.82 -9.11
C PRO A 333 15.98 15.13 -8.56
N GLU A 334 17.01 15.68 -9.22
CA GLU A 334 17.68 16.93 -8.81
C GLU A 334 16.71 18.11 -8.61
N ARG A 335 15.62 18.09 -9.35
CA ARG A 335 14.51 19.03 -9.19
C ARG A 335 13.22 18.21 -9.08
N SER A 336 12.86 17.84 -7.87
CA SER A 336 11.53 17.31 -7.61
C SER A 336 10.50 18.38 -7.93
N GLY A 337 9.72 18.19 -8.98
CA GLY A 337 8.64 19.11 -9.32
C GLY A 337 7.64 19.22 -8.16
N LEU A 338 6.98 20.35 -8.03
CA LEU A 338 5.92 20.57 -7.02
C LEU A 338 4.90 19.42 -7.06
N SER A 339 4.58 18.90 -8.24
CA SER A 339 3.69 17.76 -8.43
C SER A 339 4.16 16.52 -7.65
N THR A 340 5.43 16.12 -7.76
CA THR A 340 5.98 14.94 -7.05
C THR A 340 5.85 15.09 -5.53
N VAL A 341 6.19 16.29 -5.01
CA VAL A 341 6.08 16.59 -3.57
C VAL A 341 4.64 16.51 -3.09
N VAL A 342 3.72 17.07 -3.87
CA VAL A 342 2.30 17.08 -3.52
C VAL A 342 1.70 15.67 -3.60
N HIS A 343 2.11 14.83 -4.57
CA HIS A 343 1.71 13.43 -4.63
C HIS A 343 2.25 12.63 -3.44
N ALA A 344 3.52 12.83 -3.06
CA ALA A 344 4.10 12.20 -1.88
C ALA A 344 3.36 12.60 -0.60
N LEU A 345 3.08 13.90 -0.43
CA LEU A 345 2.30 14.42 0.68
C LEU A 345 0.86 13.86 0.69
N GLY A 346 0.22 13.84 -0.47
CA GLY A 346 -1.13 13.31 -0.65
C GLY A 346 -1.25 11.84 -0.25
N ALA A 347 -0.35 11.00 -0.76
CA ALA A 347 -0.27 9.59 -0.41
C ALA A 347 -0.01 9.41 1.09
N ALA A 348 0.98 10.12 1.64
CA ALA A 348 1.36 10.01 3.04
C ALA A 348 0.21 10.41 3.99
N LEU A 349 -0.45 11.54 3.74
CA LEU A 349 -1.59 11.99 4.56
C LEU A 349 -2.81 11.08 4.42
N THR A 350 -3.07 10.53 3.23
CA THR A 350 -4.13 9.55 3.02
C THR A 350 -3.86 8.26 3.80
N LEU A 351 -2.62 7.77 3.78
CA LEU A 351 -2.19 6.61 4.57
C LEU A 351 -2.32 6.87 6.07
N VAL A 352 -1.85 8.02 6.55
CA VAL A 352 -1.98 8.40 7.97
C VAL A 352 -3.43 8.54 8.38
N GLY A 353 -4.25 9.23 7.60
CA GLY A 353 -5.68 9.39 7.87
C GLY A 353 -6.42 8.06 7.89
N GLY A 354 -6.15 7.18 6.92
CA GLY A 354 -6.69 5.82 6.86
C GLY A 354 -6.29 4.99 8.07
N ALA A 355 -5.02 5.03 8.49
CA ALA A 355 -4.55 4.34 9.69
C ALA A 355 -5.24 4.86 10.95
N VAL A 356 -5.36 6.18 11.13
CA VAL A 356 -6.07 6.78 12.28
C VAL A 356 -7.55 6.36 12.30
N ALA A 357 -8.16 6.18 11.14
CA ALA A 357 -9.56 5.73 11.04
C ALA A 357 -9.72 4.22 11.32
N LEU A 358 -8.80 3.40 10.80
CA LEU A 358 -8.91 1.92 10.82
C LEU A 358 -8.19 1.28 12.00
N VAL A 359 -7.02 1.80 12.41
CA VAL A 359 -6.32 1.30 13.58
C VAL A 359 -6.95 1.91 14.82
N VAL A 360 -7.80 1.15 15.47
CA VAL A 360 -8.43 1.62 16.72
C VAL A 360 -7.55 1.17 17.89
N PRO A 361 -6.99 2.11 18.67
CA PRO A 361 -6.26 1.76 19.87
C PRO A 361 -7.23 1.13 20.87
N GLU A 362 -6.98 -0.10 21.28
CA GLU A 362 -7.56 -0.63 22.50
C GLU A 362 -7.01 0.16 23.69
N ARG A 363 -7.84 0.34 24.73
CA ARG A 363 -7.53 1.21 25.88
C ARG A 363 -6.20 0.91 26.56
N ALA A 364 -5.58 -0.24 26.27
CA ALA A 364 -4.37 -0.69 26.94
C ALA A 364 -3.42 -1.49 26.05
N LEU A 365 -2.77 -0.84 25.12
CA LEU A 365 -1.62 -1.44 24.47
C LEU A 365 -0.42 -1.44 25.41
N THR A 366 0.06 -2.62 25.77
CA THR A 366 1.33 -2.77 26.49
C THR A 366 2.48 -2.33 25.57
N ILE A 367 3.58 -1.83 26.15
CA ILE A 367 4.81 -1.51 25.41
C ILE A 367 5.28 -2.72 24.58
N ARG A 368 5.10 -3.94 25.11
CA ARG A 368 5.40 -5.19 24.40
C ARG A 368 4.54 -5.38 23.15
N ALA A 369 3.23 -5.11 23.22
CA ALA A 369 2.34 -5.20 22.06
C ALA A 369 2.70 -4.18 20.98
N VAL A 370 3.07 -2.95 21.37
CA VAL A 370 3.56 -1.92 20.45
C VAL A 370 4.86 -2.35 19.77
N SER A 371 5.85 -2.83 20.55
CA SER A 371 7.14 -3.26 19.99
C SER A 371 6.99 -4.45 19.05
N THR A 372 6.17 -5.45 19.42
CA THR A 372 5.91 -6.62 18.58
C THR A 372 5.18 -6.24 17.29
N GLY A 373 4.11 -5.46 17.41
CA GLY A 373 3.35 -4.99 16.23
C GLY A 373 4.20 -4.13 15.29
N SER A 374 4.97 -3.18 15.83
CA SER A 374 5.88 -2.34 15.04
C SER A 374 7.01 -3.16 14.40
N GLY A 375 7.53 -4.17 15.11
CA GLY A 375 8.54 -5.09 14.57
C GLY A 375 8.03 -5.89 13.37
N LEU A 376 6.78 -6.39 13.43
CA LEU A 376 6.14 -7.07 12.30
C LEU A 376 5.92 -6.13 11.11
N VAL A 377 5.39 -4.92 11.35
CA VAL A 377 5.23 -3.91 10.30
C VAL A 377 6.57 -3.60 9.63
N LEU A 378 7.62 -3.40 10.43
CA LEU A 378 8.97 -3.15 9.92
C LEU A 378 9.49 -4.33 9.08
N ALA A 379 9.33 -5.57 9.56
CA ALA A 379 9.76 -6.76 8.83
C ALA A 379 9.04 -6.90 7.48
N PHE A 380 7.73 -6.67 7.44
CA PHE A 380 6.96 -6.69 6.20
C PHE A 380 7.40 -5.59 5.23
N VAL A 381 7.56 -4.35 5.70
CA VAL A 381 7.97 -3.22 4.86
C VAL A 381 9.38 -3.42 4.33
N LEU A 382 10.33 -3.85 5.17
CA LEU A 382 11.69 -4.16 4.72
C LEU A 382 11.71 -5.31 3.70
N GLY A 383 10.93 -6.37 3.93
CA GLY A 383 10.78 -7.45 2.95
C GLY A 383 10.21 -6.95 1.61
N ALA A 384 9.21 -6.07 1.64
CA ALA A 384 8.64 -5.46 0.44
C ALA A 384 9.66 -4.57 -0.30
N LEU A 385 10.44 -3.78 0.43
CA LEU A 385 11.56 -3.00 -0.12
C LEU A 385 12.57 -3.91 -0.81
N CYS A 386 13.01 -4.98 -0.14
CA CYS A 386 13.96 -5.95 -0.70
C CYS A 386 13.42 -6.59 -1.99
N LEU A 387 12.13 -6.98 -1.99
CA LEU A 387 11.51 -7.59 -3.17
C LEU A 387 11.44 -6.61 -4.35
N GLY A 388 11.15 -5.33 -4.09
CA GLY A 388 11.20 -4.26 -5.11
C GLY A 388 12.61 -4.07 -5.68
N VAL A 389 13.63 -4.06 -4.82
CA VAL A 389 15.04 -3.97 -5.24
C VAL A 389 15.46 -5.16 -6.09
N TYR A 390 15.11 -6.39 -5.68
CA TYR A 390 15.44 -7.59 -6.45
C TYR A 390 14.71 -7.63 -7.78
N GLY A 391 13.49 -7.10 -7.86
CA GLY A 391 12.77 -6.94 -9.12
C GLY A 391 13.51 -6.02 -10.10
N ALA A 392 13.91 -4.82 -9.66
CA ALA A 392 14.68 -3.89 -10.47
C ALA A 392 16.07 -4.44 -10.84
N TYR A 393 16.69 -5.21 -9.93
CA TYR A 393 18.00 -5.83 -10.12
C TYR A 393 17.99 -6.95 -11.17
N SER A 394 17.02 -7.87 -11.08
CA SER A 394 17.04 -9.13 -11.82
C SER A 394 16.08 -9.17 -13.01
N ALA A 395 14.91 -8.54 -12.89
CA ALA A 395 13.83 -8.71 -13.85
C ALA A 395 13.03 -7.41 -14.08
N PRO A 396 13.66 -6.29 -14.49
CA PRO A 396 12.97 -5.02 -14.68
C PRO A 396 11.85 -5.09 -15.73
N GLY A 397 11.94 -6.02 -16.69
CA GLY A 397 10.90 -6.27 -17.69
C GLY A 397 9.58 -6.83 -17.14
N LEU A 398 9.53 -7.26 -15.86
CA LEU A 398 8.30 -7.70 -15.23
C LEU A 398 7.22 -6.62 -15.14
N SER A 399 7.59 -5.34 -15.19
CA SER A 399 6.65 -4.23 -15.23
C SER A 399 5.81 -4.16 -16.50
N ILE A 400 6.26 -4.81 -17.58
CA ILE A 400 5.58 -4.76 -18.88
C ILE A 400 4.37 -5.68 -18.88
N GLY A 401 3.20 -5.11 -19.17
CA GLY A 401 1.95 -5.85 -19.33
C GLY A 401 1.42 -6.56 -18.09
N ALA A 402 2.03 -6.33 -16.93
CA ALA A 402 1.51 -6.76 -15.64
C ALA A 402 1.03 -5.53 -14.85
N PRO A 403 -0.06 -5.65 -14.08
CA PRO A 403 -0.41 -4.61 -13.12
C PRO A 403 0.77 -4.32 -12.19
N ALA A 404 1.12 -3.04 -12.02
CA ALA A 404 2.35 -2.62 -11.35
C ALA A 404 2.53 -3.24 -9.95
N LEU A 405 1.44 -3.35 -9.19
CA LEU A 405 1.47 -3.94 -7.85
C LEU A 405 1.71 -5.46 -7.87
N ALA A 406 1.19 -6.16 -8.86
CA ALA A 406 1.33 -7.61 -8.98
C ALA A 406 2.70 -8.02 -9.52
N ALA A 407 3.33 -7.20 -10.36
CA ALA A 407 4.59 -7.52 -11.03
C ALA A 407 5.70 -7.94 -10.04
N VAL A 408 5.76 -7.31 -8.89
CA VAL A 408 6.77 -7.58 -7.86
C VAL A 408 6.67 -9.00 -7.30
N PHE A 409 5.46 -9.54 -7.20
CA PHE A 409 5.23 -10.92 -6.73
C PHE A 409 5.54 -11.98 -7.80
N GLY A 410 5.78 -11.57 -9.04
CA GLY A 410 6.36 -12.40 -10.10
C GLY A 410 7.88 -12.54 -10.04
N VAL A 411 8.57 -11.74 -9.19
CA VAL A 411 10.04 -11.78 -9.07
C VAL A 411 10.57 -13.18 -8.70
N PRO A 412 9.99 -13.91 -7.74
CA PRO A 412 10.48 -15.25 -7.40
C PRO A 412 10.43 -16.23 -8.56
N ASP A 413 9.37 -16.20 -9.38
CA ASP A 413 9.25 -17.04 -10.58
C ASP A 413 10.25 -16.62 -11.67
N ALA A 414 10.46 -15.32 -11.84
CA ALA A 414 11.40 -14.80 -12.83
C ALA A 414 12.88 -15.04 -12.46
N VAL A 415 13.20 -15.16 -11.17
CA VAL A 415 14.56 -15.36 -10.66
C VAL A 415 14.95 -16.84 -10.60
N VAL A 416 14.01 -17.67 -10.17
CA VAL A 416 14.24 -19.11 -9.95
C VAL A 416 13.63 -19.90 -11.11
N PRO A 417 14.43 -20.51 -11.98
CA PRO A 417 13.90 -21.18 -13.16
C PRO A 417 13.15 -22.47 -12.81
N GLY A 418 12.20 -22.82 -13.68
CA GLY A 418 11.50 -24.08 -13.66
C GLY A 418 10.47 -24.24 -12.54
N ARG A 419 10.21 -25.48 -12.13
CA ARG A 419 9.14 -25.81 -11.16
C ARG A 419 9.31 -25.15 -9.79
N THR A 420 10.56 -24.89 -9.38
CA THR A 420 10.84 -24.22 -8.11
C THR A 420 10.38 -22.77 -8.14
N GLY A 421 10.59 -22.05 -9.24
CA GLY A 421 10.09 -20.69 -9.42
C GLY A 421 8.59 -20.61 -9.33
N SER A 422 7.88 -21.48 -10.05
CA SER A 422 6.41 -21.56 -9.98
C SER A 422 5.92 -21.91 -8.56
N ALA A 423 6.61 -22.79 -7.84
CA ALA A 423 6.28 -23.08 -6.44
C ALA A 423 6.46 -21.86 -5.52
N LEU A 424 7.49 -21.05 -5.74
CA LEU A 424 7.70 -19.82 -4.99
C LEU A 424 6.65 -18.74 -5.32
N ALA A 425 6.20 -18.68 -6.56
CA ALA A 425 5.10 -17.80 -6.94
C ALA A 425 3.78 -18.22 -6.28
N VAL A 426 3.51 -19.52 -6.18
CA VAL A 426 2.37 -20.06 -5.41
C VAL A 426 2.53 -19.73 -3.92
N LEU A 427 3.73 -19.87 -3.36
CA LEU A 427 4.02 -19.49 -1.97
C LEU A 427 3.74 -18.01 -1.73
N SER A 428 4.11 -17.14 -2.68
CA SER A 428 3.79 -15.70 -2.62
C SER A 428 2.27 -15.47 -2.53
N ALA A 429 1.49 -16.15 -3.37
CA ALA A 429 0.03 -16.06 -3.35
C ALA A 429 -0.56 -16.56 -2.02
N VAL A 430 -0.04 -17.66 -1.47
CA VAL A 430 -0.46 -18.19 -0.16
C VAL A 430 -0.15 -17.22 0.96
N VAL A 431 1.04 -16.62 0.99
CA VAL A 431 1.43 -15.60 1.98
C VAL A 431 0.48 -14.40 1.92
N LEU A 432 0.14 -13.93 0.72
CA LEU A 432 -0.81 -12.84 0.55
C LEU A 432 -2.23 -13.22 1.01
N LEU A 433 -2.67 -14.45 0.78
CA LEU A 433 -3.97 -14.95 1.27
C LEU A 433 -4.04 -15.01 2.80
N LEU A 434 -2.97 -15.49 3.46
CA LEU A 434 -2.88 -15.50 4.92
C LEU A 434 -2.90 -14.08 5.49
N LEU A 435 -2.18 -13.15 4.85
CA LEU A 435 -2.14 -11.75 5.23
C LEU A 435 -3.50 -11.07 5.00
N LEU A 436 -4.20 -11.39 3.91
CA LEU A 436 -5.58 -10.94 3.68
C LEU A 436 -6.51 -11.43 4.80
N SER A 437 -6.40 -12.69 5.19
CA SER A 437 -7.23 -13.27 6.26
C SER A 437 -7.01 -12.53 7.58
N ALA A 438 -5.76 -12.23 7.94
CA ALA A 438 -5.42 -11.43 9.10
C ALA A 438 -6.01 -10.00 9.01
N THR A 439 -5.94 -9.38 7.83
CA THR A 439 -6.50 -8.06 7.57
C THR A 439 -8.03 -8.06 7.72
N VAL A 440 -8.72 -9.06 7.17
CA VAL A 440 -10.18 -9.20 7.30
C VAL A 440 -10.61 -9.33 8.76
N LEU A 441 -9.88 -10.13 9.57
CA LEU A 441 -10.15 -10.26 10.99
C LEU A 441 -9.99 -8.93 11.75
N ALA A 442 -8.95 -8.15 11.41
CA ALA A 442 -8.76 -6.83 12.01
C ALA A 442 -9.88 -5.84 11.61
N LEU A 443 -10.25 -5.81 10.34
CA LEU A 443 -11.30 -4.93 9.81
C LEU A 443 -12.68 -5.30 10.35
N ARG A 444 -12.95 -6.59 10.63
CA ARG A 444 -14.14 -7.04 11.36
C ARG A 444 -14.29 -6.30 12.70
N GLY A 445 -13.20 -6.22 13.47
CA GLY A 445 -13.18 -5.49 14.74
C GLY A 445 -13.43 -3.98 14.57
N VAL A 446 -12.97 -3.38 13.48
CA VAL A 446 -13.25 -1.97 13.15
C VAL A 446 -14.74 -1.78 12.88
N LEU A 447 -15.35 -2.62 12.05
CA LEU A 447 -16.77 -2.55 11.69
C LEU A 447 -17.68 -2.79 12.89
N GLY A 448 -17.40 -3.78 13.73
CA GLY A 448 -18.16 -4.02 14.95
C GLY A 448 -18.22 -2.79 15.86
N ARG A 449 -17.10 -2.09 16.01
CA ARG A 449 -17.04 -0.83 16.76
C ARG A 449 -17.75 0.33 16.05
N ALA A 450 -17.64 0.41 14.72
CA ALA A 450 -18.31 1.45 13.95
C ALA A 450 -19.84 1.39 14.09
N TRP A 451 -20.40 0.18 14.16
CA TRP A 451 -21.82 -0.04 14.34
C TRP A 451 -22.27 -0.16 15.81
N GLY A 452 -21.32 -0.17 16.75
CA GLY A 452 -21.59 -0.19 18.18
C GLY A 452 -21.91 -1.55 18.78
N GLU A 453 -21.82 -2.63 18.00
CA GLU A 453 -22.04 -4.00 18.43
C GLU A 453 -21.02 -4.95 17.78
N ALA A 454 -20.39 -5.78 18.56
CA ALA A 454 -19.43 -6.76 18.04
C ALA A 454 -20.09 -7.77 17.09
N SER A 455 -21.35 -8.12 17.35
CA SER A 455 -22.14 -9.06 16.53
C SER A 455 -22.45 -8.56 15.12
N THR A 456 -22.53 -7.24 14.92
CA THR A 456 -22.80 -6.65 13.59
C THR A 456 -21.57 -6.62 12.69
N GLY A 457 -20.37 -6.78 13.26
CA GLY A 457 -19.13 -6.85 12.49
C GLY A 457 -19.06 -8.05 11.55
N ASP A 458 -19.61 -9.21 11.94
CA ASP A 458 -19.57 -10.45 11.17
C ASP A 458 -20.37 -10.40 9.87
N PRO A 459 -21.69 -10.07 9.89
CA PRO A 459 -22.45 -9.99 8.65
C PRO A 459 -21.99 -8.85 7.76
N THR A 460 -21.57 -7.72 8.34
CA THR A 460 -21.08 -6.58 7.58
C THR A 460 -19.79 -6.92 6.84
N ILE A 461 -18.79 -7.53 7.51
CA ILE A 461 -17.54 -7.91 6.84
C ILE A 461 -17.78 -9.00 5.79
N ALA A 462 -18.66 -9.99 6.07
CA ALA A 462 -19.00 -11.02 5.12
C ALA A 462 -19.63 -10.43 3.84
N PHE A 463 -20.58 -9.52 4.01
CA PHE A 463 -21.19 -8.80 2.88
C PHE A 463 -20.12 -8.03 2.07
N LEU A 464 -19.24 -7.29 2.74
CA LEU A 464 -18.18 -6.52 2.07
C LEU A 464 -17.17 -7.41 1.34
N VAL A 465 -16.82 -8.57 1.90
CA VAL A 465 -15.94 -9.55 1.23
C VAL A 465 -16.59 -10.07 -0.04
N VAL A 466 -17.87 -10.43 0.01
CA VAL A 466 -18.63 -10.89 -1.18
C VAL A 466 -18.72 -9.78 -2.22
N ALA A 467 -19.11 -8.57 -1.83
CA ALA A 467 -19.22 -7.44 -2.75
C ALA A 467 -17.88 -7.09 -3.40
N ALA A 468 -16.79 -7.08 -2.63
CA ALA A 468 -15.44 -6.85 -3.11
C ALA A 468 -14.95 -7.97 -4.05
N SER A 469 -15.34 -9.23 -3.77
CA SER A 469 -15.05 -10.37 -4.64
C SER A 469 -15.72 -10.25 -6.00
N ILE A 470 -16.99 -9.86 -6.00
CA ILE A 470 -17.71 -9.58 -7.26
C ILE A 470 -17.04 -8.43 -8.01
N GLY A 471 -16.69 -7.33 -7.31
CA GLY A 471 -15.99 -6.20 -7.91
C GLY A 471 -14.63 -6.57 -8.53
N SER A 472 -13.90 -7.52 -7.94
CA SER A 472 -12.58 -7.94 -8.43
C SER A 472 -12.61 -8.78 -9.73
N LEU A 473 -13.79 -9.17 -10.20
CA LEU A 473 -13.96 -9.83 -11.50
C LEU A 473 -13.63 -8.88 -12.66
N TRP A 474 -13.83 -7.56 -12.46
CA TRP A 474 -13.45 -6.55 -13.43
C TRP A 474 -12.04 -6.02 -13.16
N PRO A 475 -11.27 -5.71 -14.22
CA PRO A 475 -9.95 -5.11 -14.06
C PRO A 475 -10.08 -3.73 -13.41
N GLY A 476 -9.14 -3.41 -12.51
CA GLY A 476 -9.11 -2.15 -11.80
C GLY A 476 -7.71 -1.82 -11.28
N ASP A 477 -7.49 -0.57 -10.91
CA ASP A 477 -6.25 -0.13 -10.26
C ASP A 477 -6.37 -0.34 -8.74
N ALA A 478 -5.69 -1.38 -8.24
CA ALA A 478 -5.69 -1.71 -6.82
C ALA A 478 -5.08 -0.61 -5.95
N SER A 479 -4.06 0.13 -6.43
CA SER A 479 -3.43 1.22 -5.67
C SER A 479 -4.39 2.40 -5.48
N ARG A 480 -5.08 2.79 -6.55
CA ARG A 480 -6.08 3.85 -6.52
C ARG A 480 -7.28 3.48 -5.67
N THR A 481 -7.75 2.23 -5.79
CA THR A 481 -8.86 1.70 -4.99
C THR A 481 -8.50 1.70 -3.49
N LEU A 482 -7.26 1.31 -3.14
CA LEU A 482 -6.75 1.39 -1.77
C LEU A 482 -6.78 2.84 -1.24
N LEU A 483 -6.17 3.77 -1.98
CA LEU A 483 -6.10 5.17 -1.56
C LEU A 483 -7.49 5.81 -1.46
N ALA A 484 -8.42 5.45 -2.35
CA ALA A 484 -9.81 5.87 -2.25
C ALA A 484 -10.49 5.32 -0.98
N GLY A 485 -10.29 4.04 -0.66
CA GLY A 485 -10.84 3.42 0.56
C GLY A 485 -10.30 4.07 1.83
N LEU A 486 -8.98 4.25 1.91
CA LEU A 486 -8.33 4.92 3.05
C LEU A 486 -8.76 6.40 3.16
N GLY A 487 -8.84 7.09 2.04
CA GLY A 487 -9.27 8.49 1.99
C GLY A 487 -10.72 8.68 2.42
N LEU A 488 -11.63 7.79 2.00
CA LEU A 488 -13.03 7.83 2.41
C LEU A 488 -13.18 7.57 3.93
N THR A 489 -12.48 6.56 4.47
CA THR A 489 -12.49 6.31 5.91
C THR A 489 -11.93 7.49 6.70
N ALA A 490 -10.84 8.09 6.23
CA ALA A 490 -10.25 9.27 6.84
C ALA A 490 -11.22 10.46 6.86
N SER A 491 -11.85 10.74 5.72
CA SER A 491 -12.80 11.86 5.57
C SER A 491 -14.06 11.69 6.43
N ALA A 492 -14.53 10.45 6.58
CA ALA A 492 -15.73 10.16 7.37
C ALA A 492 -15.47 10.17 8.88
N ALA A 493 -14.28 9.78 9.34
CA ALA A 493 -14.06 9.43 10.75
C ALA A 493 -13.04 10.32 11.48
N VAL A 494 -11.98 10.82 10.81
CA VAL A 494 -10.86 11.46 11.52
C VAL A 494 -11.28 12.79 12.16
N ALA A 495 -11.87 13.69 11.40
CA ALA A 495 -12.26 15.01 11.92
C ALA A 495 -13.33 14.92 13.02
N PRO A 496 -14.42 14.14 12.85
CA PRO A 496 -15.39 13.92 13.92
C PRO A 496 -14.80 13.31 15.19
N ARG A 497 -13.84 12.41 15.04
CA ARG A 497 -13.17 11.72 16.16
C ARG A 497 -12.26 12.65 16.95
N VAL A 498 -11.50 13.50 16.26
CA VAL A 498 -10.46 14.33 16.88
C VAL A 498 -11.02 15.65 17.42
N ALA A 499 -12.04 16.23 16.78
CA ALA A 499 -12.50 17.58 17.04
C ALA A 499 -13.97 17.67 17.47
N GLY A 500 -14.76 16.58 17.42
CA GLY A 500 -16.20 16.59 17.67
C GLY A 500 -16.57 16.44 19.14
N ASP A 501 -16.91 17.54 19.82
CA ASP A 501 -17.34 17.55 21.23
C ASP A 501 -18.83 17.20 21.38
N SER A 502 -19.63 17.30 20.32
CA SER A 502 -21.07 17.00 20.34
C SER A 502 -21.48 16.00 19.24
N PRO A 503 -22.57 15.23 19.45
CA PRO A 503 -23.08 14.28 18.45
C PRO A 503 -23.39 14.94 17.10
N GLU A 504 -23.97 16.13 17.11
CA GLU A 504 -24.36 16.85 15.90
C GLU A 504 -23.15 17.43 15.16
N ALA A 505 -22.16 17.99 15.87
CA ALA A 505 -20.92 18.42 15.23
C ALA A 505 -20.22 17.23 14.55
N ARG A 506 -20.22 16.06 15.20
CA ARG A 506 -19.68 14.83 14.61
C ARG A 506 -20.47 14.38 13.38
N LEU A 507 -21.81 14.45 13.43
CA LEU A 507 -22.65 14.11 12.30
C LEU A 507 -22.42 15.05 11.11
N ALA A 508 -22.40 16.37 11.36
CA ALA A 508 -22.16 17.37 10.32
C ALA A 508 -20.78 17.19 9.68
N GLY A 509 -19.74 16.96 10.48
CA GLY A 509 -18.38 16.70 9.98
C GLY A 509 -18.28 15.42 9.14
N SER A 510 -18.91 14.32 9.58
CA SER A 510 -18.94 13.08 8.81
C SER A 510 -19.67 13.24 7.48
N LEU A 511 -20.81 13.93 7.50
CA LEU A 511 -21.60 14.18 6.29
C LEU A 511 -20.83 15.00 5.27
N VAL A 512 -20.23 16.11 5.71
CA VAL A 512 -19.43 16.98 4.83
C VAL A 512 -18.20 16.23 4.32
N GLY A 513 -17.51 15.47 5.16
CA GLY A 513 -16.35 14.68 4.76
C GLY A 513 -16.67 13.66 3.67
N VAL A 514 -17.77 12.91 3.82
CA VAL A 514 -18.21 11.91 2.82
C VAL A 514 -18.67 12.58 1.53
N ILE A 515 -19.49 13.64 1.61
CA ILE A 515 -19.99 14.34 0.42
C ILE A 515 -18.84 15.02 -0.34
N ALA A 516 -17.93 15.71 0.36
CA ALA A 516 -16.79 16.35 -0.27
C ALA A 516 -15.85 15.31 -0.93
N PHE A 517 -15.61 14.17 -0.25
CA PHE A 517 -14.83 13.08 -0.82
C PHE A 517 -15.47 12.53 -2.10
N ALA A 518 -16.76 12.20 -2.06
CA ALA A 518 -17.50 11.68 -3.22
C ALA A 518 -17.53 12.71 -4.37
N GLY A 519 -17.83 13.97 -4.05
CA GLY A 519 -17.85 15.06 -5.00
C GLY A 519 -16.50 15.25 -5.71
N LEU A 520 -15.39 15.29 -4.96
CA LEU A 520 -14.05 15.41 -5.52
C LEU A 520 -13.64 14.18 -6.33
N SER A 521 -14.04 12.97 -5.91
CA SER A 521 -13.75 11.75 -6.65
C SER A 521 -14.47 11.69 -8.01
N VAL A 522 -15.67 12.25 -8.12
CA VAL A 522 -16.46 12.25 -9.36
C VAL A 522 -16.13 13.47 -10.23
N LEU A 523 -16.12 14.66 -9.64
CA LEU A 523 -15.92 15.92 -10.36
C LEU A 523 -14.45 16.17 -10.70
N GLY A 524 -13.51 15.61 -9.92
CA GLY A 524 -12.08 15.85 -10.08
C GLY A 524 -11.54 15.44 -11.44
N GLN A 525 -12.17 14.46 -12.10
CA GLN A 525 -11.83 14.08 -13.49
C GLN A 525 -12.04 15.20 -14.51
N ARG A 526 -12.87 16.19 -14.18
CA ARG A 526 -13.18 17.35 -15.03
C ARG A 526 -12.40 18.60 -14.63
N LEU A 527 -11.62 18.52 -13.56
CA LEU A 527 -10.82 19.64 -13.09
C LEU A 527 -9.57 19.81 -13.93
N PRO A 528 -9.03 21.05 -14.03
CA PRO A 528 -7.78 21.31 -14.71
C PRO A 528 -6.61 20.51 -14.11
N ALA A 529 -5.56 20.29 -14.88
CA ALA A 529 -4.40 19.50 -14.47
C ALA A 529 -3.75 19.94 -13.13
N TRP A 530 -3.85 21.23 -12.77
CA TRP A 530 -3.36 21.73 -11.49
C TRP A 530 -4.18 21.22 -10.29
N ALA A 531 -5.41 20.78 -10.50
CA ALA A 531 -6.28 20.20 -9.48
C ALA A 531 -6.22 18.65 -9.44
N ASP A 532 -5.38 18.01 -10.25
CA ASP A 532 -5.23 16.55 -10.33
C ASP A 532 -4.93 15.92 -8.97
N VAL A 533 -4.20 16.60 -8.11
CA VAL A 533 -3.91 16.16 -6.74
C VAL A 533 -5.18 16.03 -5.91
N ALA A 534 -6.12 16.97 -6.02
CA ALA A 534 -7.38 16.92 -5.27
C ALA A 534 -8.24 15.74 -5.73
N TRP A 535 -8.12 15.34 -7.00
CA TRP A 535 -8.82 14.18 -7.54
C TRP A 535 -8.15 12.86 -7.18
N THR A 536 -6.82 12.81 -7.22
CA THR A 536 -6.03 11.62 -6.85
C THR A 536 -6.13 11.34 -5.35
N TYR A 537 -6.17 12.41 -4.54
CA TYR A 537 -6.24 12.34 -3.09
C TYR A 537 -7.39 13.19 -2.53
N PRO A 538 -8.65 12.84 -2.78
CA PRO A 538 -9.80 13.65 -2.36
C PRO A 538 -9.83 13.94 -0.85
N ALA A 539 -9.25 13.06 -0.04
CA ALA A 539 -9.17 13.21 1.41
C ALA A 539 -8.38 14.46 1.84
N LEU A 540 -7.43 14.94 1.02
CA LEU A 540 -6.65 16.16 1.33
C LEU A 540 -7.53 17.40 1.47
N ALA A 541 -8.63 17.48 0.74
CA ALA A 541 -9.60 18.56 0.85
C ALA A 541 -10.79 18.17 1.74
N ALA A 542 -11.29 16.95 1.60
CA ALA A 542 -12.49 16.49 2.31
C ALA A 542 -12.29 16.41 3.83
N ALA A 543 -11.14 15.92 4.32
CA ALA A 543 -10.90 15.80 5.75
C ALA A 543 -10.71 17.18 6.45
N PRO A 544 -9.95 18.15 5.91
CA PRO A 544 -9.92 19.51 6.43
C PRO A 544 -11.28 20.22 6.41
N LEU A 545 -12.06 20.08 5.34
CA LEU A 545 -13.42 20.64 5.27
C LEU A 545 -14.30 20.07 6.38
N ALA A 546 -14.27 18.76 6.58
CA ALA A 546 -14.99 18.12 7.69
C ALA A 546 -14.55 18.69 9.05
N TRP A 547 -13.24 18.91 9.25
CA TRP A 547 -12.71 19.48 10.49
C TRP A 547 -13.18 20.93 10.72
N VAL A 548 -13.18 21.76 9.68
CA VAL A 548 -13.68 23.16 9.75
C VAL A 548 -15.14 23.16 10.17
N VAL A 549 -15.99 22.31 9.59
CA VAL A 549 -17.40 22.22 9.93
C VAL A 549 -17.62 21.77 11.37
N VAL A 550 -16.87 20.76 11.84
CA VAL A 550 -16.92 20.32 13.24
C VAL A 550 -16.58 21.47 14.18
N ARG A 551 -15.52 22.22 13.90
CA ARG A 551 -15.10 23.35 14.72
C ARG A 551 -16.09 24.50 14.71
N ALA A 552 -16.64 24.84 13.54
CA ALA A 552 -17.64 25.89 13.40
C ALA A 552 -18.91 25.56 14.24
N GLU A 553 -19.39 24.31 14.18
CA GLU A 553 -20.55 23.89 14.96
C GLU A 553 -20.26 23.86 16.47
N THR A 554 -19.06 23.47 16.88
CA THR A 554 -18.64 23.51 18.28
C THR A 554 -18.62 24.95 18.81
N VAL A 555 -18.07 25.93 18.06
CA VAL A 555 -18.06 27.35 18.42
C VAL A 555 -19.47 27.94 18.46
N ARG A 556 -20.31 27.61 17.46
CA ARG A 556 -21.71 28.07 17.41
C ARG A 556 -22.50 27.64 18.64
N ARG A 557 -22.30 26.43 19.13
CA ARG A 557 -22.95 25.91 20.34
C ARG A 557 -22.45 26.60 21.60
N ALA A 558 -21.12 26.77 21.73
CA ALA A 558 -20.56 27.49 22.87
C ALA A 558 -21.18 28.89 22.99
N ARG A 559 -21.40 29.59 21.88
CA ARG A 559 -22.09 30.91 21.88
C ARG A 559 -23.56 30.81 22.31
N ARG A 560 -24.30 29.76 21.90
CA ARG A 560 -25.71 29.57 22.30
C ARG A 560 -25.88 29.24 23.79
N VAL A 561 -24.90 28.63 24.42
CA VAL A 561 -24.92 28.34 25.86
C VAL A 561 -24.60 29.56 26.70
N LEU A 562 -23.90 30.57 26.11
CA LEU A 562 -23.57 31.83 26.76
C LEU A 562 -24.63 32.91 26.58
N GLN A 563 -25.58 32.72 25.67
CA GLN A 563 -26.80 33.54 25.51
C GLN A 563 -27.97 32.98 26.30
#